data_23fd156daddf3bea3a2855dcbc9513c7
#
_entry.id   23fd156daddf3bea3a2855dcbc9513c7
#
_cell.length_a   1.000
_cell.length_b   1.000
_cell.length_c   1.000
_cell.angle_alpha   90.00
_cell.angle_beta   90.00
_cell.angle_gamma   90.00
#
_symmetry.space_group_name_H-M   'P 1'
#
loop_
_entity.id
_entity.type
_entity.pdbx_description
1 polymer ?
#
loop_
_entity_poly.entity_id
_entity_poly.type
_entity_poly.pdbx_seq_one_letter_code
_entity_poly.pdbx_strand_id
1 'polypeptide(L)'
;MNKARVILIYMLIFMSLSSCSNRKYEQTITRADNLMELSQDSARSALTILDSIRPDLSKMGKSTQMRYQLVYAKGMNKGYVDFTTDSLMKEIVDYYDNHGTCQQQMLAHYLLGCVYRDLGDSPASLSCYNDAVEKVDTTSSDCDYKLLTRVYEQQGALFLSQSMPQNALSAYQKAEKYAWIAKDTLSAVLSYEHLGNIYEYMGNMNKVIEVYENASRRYRQYGYPVQAARALGGAIQALILTKQYAKAKKYMDVFEAESGYFQKDSCYSYINYSHYYYLTGLYCLESHSDSAKYWFTKCQEFAKTNNNKSFSAYAWYLYYIKHQQMDSVAKYSEQAFAYNDSANLDMERDLMQKMQAIYDYNRWKNVAHNEEIKATRANLTLLVSILVSVSVIIIGILTFLVYRKKRKLELQEKEEQENQIRQQIYYTKQELELLRTVNDRKIADVIKEKEQTINKLKEDLKDIRDKYSNSSLSDVDILLKESSIYKRIKYLELHPKETMRENDWIELEETIEQLIPSFIPLLKNRLNVMAYRICLLVKLEISTSSIAILLGLSSSAISKYRKVMLEKLCDRSGKPKDFDEYIRQIE
;
A
#
# COMPACT_ATOMS: atom_id res chain seq x y z
N MET A 1 1.02 7.03 43.82
CA MET A 1 0.73 8.31 43.14
C MET A 1 1.92 8.95 42.39
N ASN A 2 3.17 8.70 42.75
CA ASN A 2 4.32 9.43 42.15
C ASN A 2 4.80 8.88 40.77
N LYS A 3 4.69 7.59 40.48
CA LYS A 3 5.20 7.05 39.21
C LYS A 3 4.37 7.50 37.99
N ALA A 4 3.05 7.56 38.11
CA ALA A 4 2.18 8.04 37.03
C ALA A 4 2.38 9.53 36.69
N ARG A 5 2.62 10.38 37.73
CA ARG A 5 2.95 11.79 37.52
C ARG A 5 4.30 12.00 36.85
N VAL A 6 5.30 11.18 37.21
CA VAL A 6 6.62 11.22 36.56
C VAL A 6 6.54 10.80 35.10
N ILE A 7 5.81 9.74 34.77
CA ILE A 7 5.56 9.30 33.37
C ILE A 7 4.83 10.39 32.58
N LEU A 8 3.83 11.04 33.19
CA LEU A 8 3.08 12.13 32.53
C LEU A 8 3.98 13.34 32.25
N ILE A 9 4.87 13.70 33.21
CA ILE A 9 5.85 14.79 33.04
C ILE A 9 6.85 14.44 31.92
N TYR A 10 7.38 13.20 31.87
CA TYR A 10 8.27 12.78 30.79
C TYR A 10 7.55 12.76 29.44
N MET A 11 6.28 12.34 29.37
CA MET A 11 5.46 12.44 28.13
C MET A 11 5.26 13.90 27.69
N LEU A 12 4.97 14.81 28.61
CA LEU A 12 4.82 16.24 28.33
C LEU A 12 6.12 16.90 27.88
N ILE A 13 7.25 16.55 28.48
CA ILE A 13 8.58 17.02 28.05
C ILE A 13 8.94 16.45 26.68
N PHE A 14 8.65 15.17 26.41
CA PHE A 14 8.88 14.55 25.10
C PHE A 14 8.00 15.17 24.00
N MET A 15 6.72 15.46 24.30
CA MET A 15 5.84 16.20 23.40
C MET A 15 6.31 17.64 23.13
N SER A 16 6.85 18.34 24.13
CA SER A 16 7.35 19.71 23.95
C SER A 16 8.65 19.75 23.13
N LEU A 17 9.55 18.79 23.28
CA LEU A 17 10.79 18.69 22.52
C LEU A 17 10.54 18.34 21.04
N SER A 18 9.62 17.43 20.75
CA SER A 18 9.20 17.10 19.37
C SER A 18 8.45 18.25 18.70
N SER A 19 7.69 19.05 19.44
CA SER A 19 7.01 20.25 18.93
C SER A 19 7.99 21.36 18.51
N CYS A 20 9.08 21.59 19.26
CA CYS A 20 10.09 22.59 18.90
C CYS A 20 10.89 22.20 17.64
N SER A 21 11.23 20.93 17.47
CA SER A 21 11.94 20.45 16.28
C SER A 21 11.10 20.61 15.02
N ASN A 22 9.83 20.18 15.04
CA ASN A 22 8.91 20.32 13.91
C ASN A 22 8.69 21.80 13.52
N ARG A 23 8.63 22.72 14.48
CA ARG A 23 8.44 24.15 14.21
C ARG A 23 9.56 24.75 13.35
N LYS A 24 10.82 24.34 13.57
CA LYS A 24 11.95 24.78 12.76
C LYS A 24 11.82 24.32 11.30
N TYR A 25 11.44 23.07 11.08
CA TYR A 25 11.23 22.53 9.73
C TYR A 25 10.07 23.23 9.03
N GLU A 26 8.95 23.44 9.72
CA GLU A 26 7.78 24.16 9.20
C GLU A 26 8.13 25.60 8.75
N GLN A 27 8.95 26.30 9.51
CA GLN A 27 9.43 27.65 9.13
C GLN A 27 10.28 27.60 7.86
N THR A 28 11.17 26.61 7.73
CA THR A 28 12.02 26.43 6.55
C THR A 28 11.18 26.10 5.31
N ILE A 29 10.21 25.20 5.44
CA ILE A 29 9.28 24.82 4.37
C ILE A 29 8.45 26.03 3.93
N THR A 30 7.91 26.79 4.89
CA THR A 30 7.13 28.02 4.59
C THR A 30 7.98 29.06 3.88
N ARG A 31 9.25 29.26 4.29
CA ARG A 31 10.17 30.18 3.62
C ARG A 31 10.43 29.75 2.18
N ALA A 32 10.67 28.48 1.94
CA ALA A 32 10.87 27.93 0.59
C ALA A 32 9.60 28.08 -0.27
N ASP A 33 8.43 27.76 0.27
CA ASP A 33 7.15 27.90 -0.43
C ASP A 33 6.88 29.34 -0.85
N ASN A 34 7.09 30.33 0.02
CA ASN A 34 6.94 31.74 -0.29
C ASN A 34 7.96 32.21 -1.36
N LEU A 35 9.20 31.72 -1.29
CA LEU A 35 10.24 32.08 -2.26
C LEU A 35 9.86 31.61 -3.69
N MET A 36 9.20 30.46 -3.82
CA MET A 36 8.77 29.91 -5.11
C MET A 36 7.75 30.79 -5.85
N GLU A 37 7.07 31.69 -5.14
CA GLU A 37 6.08 32.59 -5.78
C GLU A 37 6.70 33.81 -6.49
N LEU A 38 8.00 34.07 -6.30
CA LEU A 38 8.65 35.28 -6.84
C LEU A 38 9.07 35.09 -8.29
N SER A 39 9.75 34.01 -8.66
CA SER A 39 10.24 33.74 -10.01
C SER A 39 10.64 32.25 -10.17
N GLN A 40 10.94 31.87 -11.43
CA GLN A 40 11.47 30.54 -11.74
C GLN A 40 12.83 30.27 -11.06
N ASP A 41 13.75 31.24 -11.10
CA ASP A 41 15.06 31.11 -10.45
C ASP A 41 14.94 31.04 -8.93
N SER A 42 13.95 31.75 -8.38
CA SER A 42 13.60 31.66 -6.97
C SER A 42 13.05 30.27 -6.60
N ALA A 43 12.31 29.61 -7.51
CA ALA A 43 11.85 28.24 -7.30
C ALA A 43 13.01 27.24 -7.22
N ARG A 44 14.04 27.37 -8.06
CA ARG A 44 15.26 26.56 -8.00
C ARG A 44 16.04 26.82 -6.70
N SER A 45 16.14 28.07 -6.28
CA SER A 45 16.77 28.44 -5.00
C SER A 45 16.00 27.86 -3.81
N ALA A 46 14.68 27.81 -3.88
CA ALA A 46 13.84 27.22 -2.84
C ALA A 46 14.04 25.69 -2.73
N LEU A 47 14.26 24.99 -3.84
CA LEU A 47 14.62 23.57 -3.82
C LEU A 47 15.93 23.35 -3.06
N THR A 48 16.96 24.20 -3.26
CA THR A 48 18.21 24.11 -2.50
C THR A 48 17.98 24.28 -0.99
N ILE A 49 17.07 25.17 -0.59
CA ILE A 49 16.68 25.34 0.83
C ILE A 49 16.01 24.05 1.35
N LEU A 50 15.13 23.44 0.60
CA LEU A 50 14.47 22.20 0.99
C LEU A 50 15.46 21.03 1.05
N ASP A 51 16.40 20.94 0.11
CA ASP A 51 17.43 19.91 0.13
C ASP A 51 18.31 19.96 1.39
N SER A 52 18.51 21.14 1.99
CA SER A 52 19.27 21.28 3.23
C SER A 52 18.63 20.57 4.44
N ILE A 53 17.32 20.37 4.45
CA ILE A 53 16.58 19.67 5.51
C ILE A 53 16.14 18.25 5.11
N ARG A 54 16.42 17.83 3.89
CA ARG A 54 16.08 16.50 3.38
C ARG A 54 16.66 15.34 4.21
N PRO A 55 17.93 15.40 4.70
CA PRO A 55 18.48 14.34 5.56
C PRO A 55 17.73 14.13 6.87
N ASP A 56 16.96 15.13 7.29
CA ASP A 56 16.20 15.09 8.54
C ASP A 56 14.75 14.63 8.39
N LEU A 57 14.33 14.20 7.19
CA LEU A 57 12.95 13.79 6.92
C LEU A 57 12.43 12.74 7.91
N SER A 58 13.24 11.74 8.25
CA SER A 58 12.86 10.69 9.22
C SER A 58 12.63 11.20 10.64
N LYS A 59 13.13 12.40 10.97
CA LYS A 59 12.96 13.05 12.28
C LYS A 59 11.72 13.94 12.35
N MET A 60 11.09 14.22 11.19
CA MET A 60 9.89 15.04 11.10
C MET A 60 8.65 14.22 11.39
N GLY A 61 7.63 14.82 12.00
CA GLY A 61 6.30 14.19 12.10
C GLY A 61 5.65 14.01 10.72
N LYS A 62 4.75 13.02 10.57
CA LYS A 62 4.14 12.65 9.27
C LYS A 62 3.53 13.85 8.53
N SER A 63 2.82 14.74 9.22
CA SER A 63 2.24 15.96 8.63
C SER A 63 3.31 16.87 8.03
N THR A 64 4.41 17.13 8.76
CA THR A 64 5.52 17.96 8.28
C THR A 64 6.26 17.30 7.12
N GLN A 65 6.42 15.96 7.14
CA GLN A 65 6.98 15.20 6.01
C GLN A 65 6.13 15.38 4.75
N MET A 66 4.81 15.20 4.85
CA MET A 66 3.91 15.33 3.71
C MET A 66 3.89 16.77 3.18
N ARG A 67 3.92 17.77 4.07
CA ARG A 67 4.04 19.17 3.67
C ARG A 67 5.37 19.45 2.96
N TYR A 68 6.48 18.95 3.48
CA TYR A 68 7.77 19.05 2.79
C TYR A 68 7.70 18.47 1.37
N GLN A 69 7.16 17.25 1.24
CA GLN A 69 7.08 16.56 -0.06
C GLN A 69 6.18 17.30 -1.05
N LEU A 70 5.03 17.83 -0.60
CA LEU A 70 4.13 18.62 -1.43
C LEU A 70 4.79 19.91 -1.93
N VAL A 71 5.47 20.65 -1.03
CA VAL A 71 6.17 21.89 -1.39
C VAL A 71 7.39 21.60 -2.26
N TYR A 72 8.10 20.49 -2.04
CA TYR A 72 9.20 20.05 -2.90
C TYR A 72 8.71 19.75 -4.33
N ALA A 73 7.62 19.01 -4.48
CA ALA A 73 7.00 18.73 -5.77
C ALA A 73 6.51 20.03 -6.47
N LYS A 74 5.94 20.99 -5.72
CA LYS A 74 5.61 22.32 -6.24
C LYS A 74 6.84 23.04 -6.77
N GLY A 75 7.96 22.96 -6.05
CA GLY A 75 9.23 23.54 -6.46
C GLY A 75 9.80 22.91 -7.73
N MET A 76 9.73 21.60 -7.86
CA MET A 76 10.14 20.88 -9.09
C MET A 76 9.33 21.39 -10.29
N ASN A 77 7.99 21.37 -10.19
CA ASN A 77 7.12 21.83 -11.29
C ASN A 77 7.38 23.29 -11.67
N LYS A 78 7.53 24.21 -10.70
CA LYS A 78 7.85 25.62 -10.95
C LYS A 78 9.27 25.85 -11.47
N GLY A 79 10.22 25.00 -11.09
CA GLY A 79 11.62 25.01 -11.53
C GLY A 79 11.84 24.35 -12.90
N TYR A 80 10.80 23.83 -13.54
CA TYR A 80 10.85 23.01 -14.77
C TYR A 80 11.78 21.81 -14.63
N VAL A 81 11.65 21.10 -13.52
CA VAL A 81 12.30 19.80 -13.29
C VAL A 81 11.26 18.72 -13.50
N ASP A 82 11.44 17.91 -14.53
CA ASP A 82 10.49 16.87 -14.92
C ASP A 82 10.39 15.77 -13.87
N PHE A 83 9.19 15.27 -13.67
CA PHE A 83 8.93 14.12 -12.82
C PHE A 83 9.21 12.82 -13.57
N THR A 84 9.79 11.86 -12.88
CA THR A 84 10.14 10.55 -13.45
C THR A 84 9.31 9.39 -12.91
N THR A 85 8.50 9.63 -11.85
CA THR A 85 7.65 8.64 -11.20
C THR A 85 6.46 9.30 -10.51
N ASP A 86 5.35 8.60 -10.42
CA ASP A 86 4.13 9.05 -9.73
C ASP A 86 4.03 8.58 -8.27
N SER A 87 4.90 7.65 -7.84
CA SER A 87 4.76 6.96 -6.55
C SER A 87 4.65 7.91 -5.35
N LEU A 88 5.55 8.90 -5.30
CA LEU A 88 5.55 9.90 -4.23
C LEU A 88 4.31 10.78 -4.26
N MET A 89 3.91 11.24 -5.46
CA MET A 89 2.74 12.11 -5.59
C MET A 89 1.43 11.40 -5.26
N LYS A 90 1.32 10.10 -5.51
CA LYS A 90 0.18 9.30 -5.06
C LYS A 90 0.07 9.22 -3.55
N GLU A 91 1.20 8.99 -2.85
CA GLU A 91 1.21 9.01 -1.38
C GLU A 91 0.78 10.38 -0.83
N ILE A 92 1.22 11.47 -1.49
CA ILE A 92 0.85 12.83 -1.13
C ILE A 92 -0.65 13.06 -1.33
N VAL A 93 -1.19 12.67 -2.48
CA VAL A 93 -2.63 12.80 -2.78
C VAL A 93 -3.46 12.02 -1.77
N ASP A 94 -3.11 10.76 -1.52
CA ASP A 94 -3.80 9.88 -0.57
C ASP A 94 -3.82 10.48 0.86
N TYR A 95 -2.69 11.05 1.26
CA TYR A 95 -2.60 11.74 2.55
C TYR A 95 -3.50 12.98 2.61
N TYR A 96 -3.43 13.87 1.60
CA TYR A 96 -4.17 15.12 1.64
C TYR A 96 -5.66 14.95 1.38
N ASP A 97 -6.09 13.92 0.65
CA ASP A 97 -7.51 13.59 0.51
C ASP A 97 -8.15 13.26 1.86
N ASN A 98 -7.39 12.70 2.80
CA ASN A 98 -7.86 12.33 4.13
C ASN A 98 -7.59 13.39 5.22
N HIS A 99 -6.60 14.28 5.03
CA HIS A 99 -6.09 15.17 6.10
C HIS A 99 -5.91 16.62 5.66
N GLY A 100 -6.12 16.93 4.37
CA GLY A 100 -5.83 18.24 3.80
C GLY A 100 -7.03 19.18 3.76
N THR A 101 -6.72 20.50 3.61
CA THR A 101 -7.70 21.49 3.20
C THR A 101 -8.01 21.33 1.70
N CYS A 102 -9.15 21.87 1.22
CA CYS A 102 -9.51 21.86 -0.20
C CYS A 102 -8.39 22.41 -1.11
N GLN A 103 -7.66 23.42 -0.65
CA GLN A 103 -6.51 24.00 -1.39
C GLN A 103 -5.33 23.04 -1.47
N GLN A 104 -5.02 22.32 -0.38
CA GLN A 104 -3.95 21.31 -0.38
C GLN A 104 -4.32 20.11 -1.23
N GLN A 105 -5.57 19.68 -1.21
CA GLN A 105 -6.10 18.62 -2.09
C GLN A 105 -6.00 19.05 -3.55
N MET A 106 -6.47 20.27 -3.90
CA MET A 106 -6.35 20.82 -5.25
C MET A 106 -4.89 20.86 -5.72
N LEU A 107 -3.97 21.34 -4.88
CA LEU A 107 -2.55 21.40 -5.22
C LEU A 107 -1.95 19.99 -5.41
N ALA A 108 -2.29 19.03 -4.57
CA ALA A 108 -1.80 17.67 -4.68
C ALA A 108 -2.27 17.01 -5.99
N HIS A 109 -3.57 17.09 -6.31
CA HIS A 109 -4.12 16.58 -7.57
C HIS A 109 -3.54 17.30 -8.79
N TYR A 110 -3.39 18.63 -8.73
CA TYR A 110 -2.75 19.42 -9.80
C TYR A 110 -1.32 18.93 -10.07
N LEU A 111 -0.51 18.73 -9.02
CA LEU A 111 0.87 18.27 -9.16
C LEU A 111 0.95 16.81 -9.65
N LEU A 112 0.03 15.95 -9.23
CA LEU A 112 -0.08 14.61 -9.80
C LEU A 112 -0.44 14.65 -11.29
N GLY A 113 -1.30 15.58 -11.70
CA GLY A 113 -1.58 15.85 -13.11
C GLY A 113 -0.34 16.30 -13.88
N CYS A 114 0.51 17.15 -13.28
CA CYS A 114 1.80 17.54 -13.86
C CYS A 114 2.76 16.35 -13.99
N VAL A 115 2.79 15.45 -13.00
CA VAL A 115 3.57 14.21 -13.09
C VAL A 115 3.14 13.38 -14.29
N TYR A 116 1.85 13.14 -14.47
CA TYR A 116 1.36 12.38 -15.62
C TYR A 116 1.58 13.09 -16.95
N ARG A 117 1.52 14.43 -16.98
CA ARG A 117 1.94 15.22 -18.15
C ARG A 117 3.39 14.95 -18.52
N ASP A 118 4.30 15.00 -17.55
CA ASP A 118 5.75 14.80 -17.79
C ASP A 118 6.06 13.35 -18.17
N LEU A 119 5.29 12.40 -17.64
CA LEU A 119 5.33 10.99 -18.05
C LEU A 119 4.68 10.71 -19.41
N GLY A 120 3.94 11.68 -19.99
CA GLY A 120 3.26 11.55 -21.27
C GLY A 120 1.90 10.85 -21.21
N ASP A 121 1.36 10.58 -20.00
CA ASP A 121 0.03 9.99 -19.81
C ASP A 121 -1.04 11.08 -19.80
N SER A 122 -1.43 11.53 -20.99
CA SER A 122 -2.44 12.60 -21.17
C SER A 122 -3.80 12.29 -20.55
N PRO A 123 -4.35 11.06 -20.65
CA PRO A 123 -5.62 10.72 -19.99
C PRO A 123 -5.54 10.80 -18.47
N ALA A 124 -4.49 10.25 -17.85
CA ALA A 124 -4.31 10.32 -16.40
C ALA A 124 -4.06 11.76 -15.93
N SER A 125 -3.28 12.55 -16.71
CA SER A 125 -3.07 13.97 -16.45
C SER A 125 -4.38 14.75 -16.42
N LEU A 126 -5.24 14.54 -17.44
CA LEU A 126 -6.55 15.19 -17.52
C LEU A 126 -7.47 14.78 -16.36
N SER A 127 -7.47 13.50 -16.00
CA SER A 127 -8.23 13.02 -14.83
C SER A 127 -7.82 13.76 -13.56
N CYS A 128 -6.52 13.83 -13.27
CA CYS A 128 -6.02 14.54 -12.08
C CYS A 128 -6.33 16.04 -12.10
N TYR A 129 -6.30 16.69 -13.27
CA TYR A 129 -6.72 18.10 -13.36
C TYR A 129 -8.22 18.27 -13.12
N ASN A 130 -9.07 17.33 -13.56
CA ASN A 130 -10.49 17.33 -13.24
C ASN A 130 -10.71 17.12 -11.74
N ASP A 131 -10.03 16.14 -11.14
CA ASP A 131 -10.09 15.90 -9.69
C ASP A 131 -9.67 17.17 -8.91
N ALA A 132 -8.59 17.86 -9.36
CA ALA A 132 -8.18 19.12 -8.76
C ALA A 132 -9.28 20.19 -8.81
N VAL A 133 -10.01 20.29 -9.92
CA VAL A 133 -11.15 21.23 -10.05
C VAL A 133 -12.32 20.82 -9.13
N GLU A 134 -12.58 19.53 -8.95
CA GLU A 134 -13.66 19.03 -8.09
C GLU A 134 -13.41 19.30 -6.60
N LYS A 135 -12.14 19.38 -6.17
CA LYS A 135 -11.77 19.73 -4.78
C LYS A 135 -12.00 21.20 -4.43
N VAL A 136 -12.27 22.05 -5.41
CA VAL A 136 -12.35 23.51 -5.21
C VAL A 136 -13.74 23.94 -4.80
N ASP A 137 -13.82 24.68 -3.70
CA ASP A 137 -14.98 25.49 -3.39
C ASP A 137 -14.77 26.93 -3.89
N THR A 138 -15.30 27.25 -5.06
CA THR A 138 -15.22 28.59 -5.66
C THR A 138 -16.09 29.63 -4.96
N THR A 139 -16.87 29.25 -3.94
CA THR A 139 -17.66 30.17 -3.12
C THR A 139 -16.91 30.60 -1.86
N SER A 140 -15.85 29.89 -1.49
CA SER A 140 -14.99 30.21 -0.34
C SER A 140 -14.12 31.44 -0.62
N SER A 141 -14.01 32.32 0.38
CA SER A 141 -13.09 33.47 0.34
C SER A 141 -11.62 33.05 0.23
N ASP A 142 -11.30 31.84 0.64
CA ASP A 142 -9.94 31.30 0.70
C ASP A 142 -9.56 30.48 -0.55
N CYS A 143 -10.40 30.52 -1.60
CA CYS A 143 -10.13 29.80 -2.85
C CYS A 143 -8.84 30.31 -3.52
N ASP A 144 -7.89 29.41 -3.80
CA ASP A 144 -6.68 29.73 -4.57
C ASP A 144 -6.99 29.79 -6.07
N TYR A 145 -7.55 30.93 -6.48
CA TYR A 145 -7.87 31.18 -7.89
C TYR A 145 -6.62 31.22 -8.79
N LYS A 146 -5.42 31.52 -8.27
CA LYS A 146 -4.17 31.44 -9.05
C LYS A 146 -3.84 30.01 -9.42
N LEU A 147 -3.96 29.09 -8.45
CA LEU A 147 -3.77 27.67 -8.72
C LEU A 147 -4.85 27.14 -9.67
N LEU A 148 -6.11 27.51 -9.46
CA LEU A 148 -7.21 27.13 -10.34
C LEU A 148 -7.01 27.64 -11.79
N THR A 149 -6.46 28.83 -11.97
CA THR A 149 -6.04 29.35 -13.28
C THR A 149 -5.04 28.41 -13.94
N ARG A 150 -3.98 28.02 -13.21
CA ARG A 150 -2.96 27.10 -13.73
C ARG A 150 -3.53 25.73 -14.10
N VAL A 151 -4.47 25.19 -13.31
CA VAL A 151 -5.15 23.94 -13.66
C VAL A 151 -5.82 24.05 -15.02
N TYR A 152 -6.60 25.10 -15.26
CA TYR A 152 -7.27 25.30 -16.54
C TYR A 152 -6.31 25.62 -17.69
N GLU A 153 -5.20 26.33 -17.47
CA GLU A 153 -4.15 26.54 -18.47
C GLU A 153 -3.52 25.19 -18.89
N GLN A 154 -3.23 24.29 -17.93
CA GLN A 154 -2.70 22.96 -18.23
C GLN A 154 -3.72 22.11 -18.99
N GLN A 155 -5.00 22.16 -18.61
CA GLN A 155 -6.06 21.48 -19.37
C GLN A 155 -6.14 22.04 -20.80
N GLY A 156 -6.07 23.37 -20.98
CA GLY A 156 -6.09 24.02 -22.30
C GLY A 156 -4.93 23.57 -23.18
N ALA A 157 -3.72 23.56 -22.63
CA ALA A 157 -2.53 23.10 -23.34
C ALA A 157 -2.64 21.61 -23.72
N LEU A 158 -3.12 20.78 -22.79
CA LEU A 158 -3.34 19.36 -23.03
C LEU A 158 -4.37 19.11 -24.14
N PHE A 159 -5.53 19.77 -24.10
CA PHE A 159 -6.54 19.67 -25.14
C PHE A 159 -6.03 20.10 -26.52
N LEU A 160 -5.23 21.18 -26.57
CA LEU A 160 -4.66 21.65 -27.83
C LEU A 160 -3.65 20.62 -28.38
N SER A 161 -2.81 20.03 -27.54
CA SER A 161 -1.86 18.99 -27.94
C SER A 161 -2.55 17.72 -28.45
N GLN A 162 -3.77 17.45 -28.00
CA GLN A 162 -4.60 16.34 -28.44
C GLN A 162 -5.55 16.72 -29.61
N SER A 163 -5.31 17.85 -30.27
CA SER A 163 -6.13 18.31 -31.41
C SER A 163 -7.61 18.53 -31.06
N MET A 164 -7.89 18.97 -29.83
CA MET A 164 -9.24 19.26 -29.32
C MET A 164 -9.46 20.76 -29.11
N PRO A 165 -9.51 21.57 -30.17
CA PRO A 165 -9.46 23.04 -30.05
C PRO A 165 -10.67 23.66 -29.34
N GLN A 166 -11.86 23.04 -29.41
CA GLN A 166 -13.05 23.56 -28.71
C GLN A 166 -12.92 23.40 -27.18
N ASN A 167 -12.39 22.26 -26.74
CA ASN A 167 -12.13 22.00 -25.33
C ASN A 167 -11.02 22.95 -24.81
N ALA A 168 -9.95 23.15 -25.60
CA ALA A 168 -8.88 24.08 -25.27
C ALA A 168 -9.42 25.53 -25.15
N LEU A 169 -10.29 25.97 -26.06
CA LEU A 169 -10.95 27.26 -26.01
C LEU A 169 -11.71 27.46 -24.68
N SER A 170 -12.54 26.49 -24.31
CA SER A 170 -13.30 26.53 -23.06
C SER A 170 -12.39 26.59 -21.84
N ALA A 171 -11.31 25.79 -21.83
CA ALA A 171 -10.37 25.74 -20.71
C ALA A 171 -9.64 27.09 -20.53
N TYR A 172 -9.08 27.65 -21.60
CA TYR A 172 -8.39 28.96 -21.51
C TYR A 172 -9.32 30.13 -21.18
N GLN A 173 -10.59 30.09 -21.63
CA GLN A 173 -11.59 31.07 -21.19
C GLN A 173 -11.88 30.98 -19.68
N LYS A 174 -11.91 29.77 -19.13
CA LYS A 174 -12.04 29.61 -17.68
C LYS A 174 -10.78 30.08 -16.95
N ALA A 175 -9.59 29.78 -17.48
CA ALA A 175 -8.32 30.26 -16.95
C ALA A 175 -8.29 31.80 -16.90
N GLU A 176 -8.65 32.47 -18.01
CA GLU A 176 -8.75 33.93 -18.07
C GLU A 176 -9.71 34.48 -16.99
N LYS A 177 -10.91 33.89 -16.87
CA LYS A 177 -11.91 34.26 -15.86
C LYS A 177 -11.35 34.19 -14.44
N TYR A 178 -10.73 33.10 -14.08
CA TYR A 178 -10.21 32.89 -12.72
C TYR A 178 -8.97 33.75 -12.45
N ALA A 179 -8.12 33.99 -13.45
CA ALA A 179 -6.99 34.92 -13.33
C ALA A 179 -7.46 36.33 -13.01
N TRP A 180 -8.55 36.80 -13.64
CA TRP A 180 -9.16 38.10 -13.31
C TRP A 180 -9.68 38.15 -11.87
N ILE A 181 -10.33 37.09 -11.40
CA ILE A 181 -10.79 36.99 -10.00
C ILE A 181 -9.58 36.99 -9.03
N ALA A 182 -8.50 36.31 -9.39
CA ALA A 182 -7.25 36.28 -8.63
C ALA A 182 -6.49 37.61 -8.64
N LYS A 183 -6.93 38.61 -9.43
CA LYS A 183 -6.23 39.88 -9.70
C LYS A 183 -4.83 39.66 -10.31
N ASP A 184 -4.60 38.55 -10.96
CA ASP A 184 -3.39 38.20 -11.70
C ASP A 184 -3.56 38.62 -13.16
N THR A 185 -3.32 39.94 -13.40
CA THR A 185 -3.54 40.54 -14.71
C THR A 185 -2.63 39.95 -15.78
N LEU A 186 -1.41 39.52 -15.41
CA LEU A 186 -0.47 38.90 -16.34
C LEU A 186 -1.01 37.55 -16.85
N SER A 187 -1.38 36.67 -15.95
CA SER A 187 -1.94 35.35 -16.31
C SER A 187 -3.28 35.49 -17.04
N ALA A 188 -4.10 36.48 -16.68
CA ALA A 188 -5.38 36.72 -17.37
C ALA A 188 -5.17 37.06 -18.83
N VAL A 189 -4.24 37.97 -19.14
CA VAL A 189 -3.96 38.35 -20.54
C VAL A 189 -3.24 37.23 -21.27
N LEU A 190 -2.36 36.47 -20.60
CA LEU A 190 -1.68 35.32 -21.17
C LEU A 190 -2.68 34.20 -21.56
N SER A 191 -3.63 33.88 -20.68
CA SER A 191 -4.67 32.88 -20.97
C SER A 191 -5.53 33.33 -22.16
N TYR A 192 -5.84 34.62 -22.28
CA TYR A 192 -6.52 35.17 -23.45
C TYR A 192 -5.66 35.12 -24.73
N GLU A 193 -4.35 35.40 -24.64
CA GLU A 193 -3.39 35.29 -25.75
C GLU A 193 -3.34 33.89 -26.34
N HIS A 194 -3.43 32.84 -25.51
CA HIS A 194 -3.46 31.46 -25.98
C HIS A 194 -4.65 31.14 -26.90
N LEU A 195 -5.72 31.90 -26.86
CA LEU A 195 -6.83 31.78 -27.83
C LEU A 195 -6.35 32.04 -29.26
N GLY A 196 -5.31 32.89 -29.45
CA GLY A 196 -4.70 33.12 -30.76
C GLY A 196 -4.18 31.84 -31.40
N ASN A 197 -3.44 31.02 -30.64
CA ASN A 197 -2.94 29.72 -31.10
C ASN A 197 -4.08 28.76 -31.48
N ILE A 198 -5.19 28.80 -30.74
CA ILE A 198 -6.35 27.97 -31.02
C ILE A 198 -7.03 28.39 -32.33
N TYR A 199 -7.23 29.69 -32.53
CA TYR A 199 -7.80 30.19 -33.77
C TYR A 199 -6.87 30.01 -34.97
N GLU A 200 -5.54 30.03 -34.77
CA GLU A 200 -4.57 29.65 -35.80
C GLU A 200 -4.72 28.17 -36.18
N TYR A 201 -4.81 27.26 -35.21
CA TYR A 201 -5.09 25.85 -35.43
C TYR A 201 -6.41 25.63 -36.19
N MET A 202 -7.45 26.44 -35.92
CA MET A 202 -8.73 26.42 -36.63
C MET A 202 -8.68 27.13 -38.01
N GLY A 203 -7.57 27.70 -38.42
CA GLY A 203 -7.41 28.45 -39.68
C GLY A 203 -8.10 29.80 -39.71
N ASN A 204 -8.55 30.34 -38.58
CA ASN A 204 -9.27 31.62 -38.54
C ASN A 204 -8.32 32.82 -38.33
N MET A 205 -7.62 33.21 -39.40
CA MET A 205 -6.58 34.25 -39.34
C MET A 205 -7.10 35.62 -38.87
N ASN A 206 -8.35 35.95 -39.15
CA ASN A 206 -8.92 37.22 -38.67
C ASN A 206 -9.07 37.24 -37.15
N LYS A 207 -9.49 36.09 -36.54
CA LYS A 207 -9.54 35.95 -35.08
C LYS A 207 -8.15 35.91 -34.45
N VAL A 208 -7.17 35.32 -35.11
CA VAL A 208 -5.76 35.36 -34.69
C VAL A 208 -5.30 36.79 -34.50
N ILE A 209 -5.49 37.65 -35.55
CA ILE A 209 -5.10 39.06 -35.51
C ILE A 209 -5.83 39.78 -34.36
N GLU A 210 -7.15 39.62 -34.27
CA GLU A 210 -7.98 40.24 -33.24
C GLU A 210 -7.49 39.91 -31.82
N VAL A 211 -7.22 38.65 -31.56
CA VAL A 211 -6.77 38.17 -30.23
C VAL A 211 -5.42 38.77 -29.86
N TYR A 212 -4.42 38.65 -30.72
CA TYR A 212 -3.08 39.15 -30.42
C TYR A 212 -3.03 40.69 -30.29
N GLU A 213 -3.79 41.42 -31.07
CA GLU A 213 -3.93 42.87 -30.92
C GLU A 213 -4.59 43.27 -29.60
N ASN A 214 -5.63 42.55 -29.22
CA ASN A 214 -6.30 42.78 -27.94
C ASN A 214 -5.39 42.40 -26.77
N ALA A 215 -4.67 41.28 -26.86
CA ALA A 215 -3.69 40.90 -25.87
C ALA A 215 -2.60 41.95 -25.70
N SER A 216 -2.00 42.41 -26.82
CA SER A 216 -0.98 43.47 -26.81
C SER A 216 -1.48 44.75 -26.15
N ARG A 217 -2.71 45.20 -26.49
CA ARG A 217 -3.33 46.41 -25.90
C ARG A 217 -3.51 46.24 -24.39
N ARG A 218 -4.04 45.07 -23.94
CA ARG A 218 -4.22 44.79 -22.52
C ARG A 218 -2.88 44.72 -21.78
N TYR A 219 -1.85 44.09 -22.35
CA TYR A 219 -0.51 44.06 -21.75
C TYR A 219 0.05 45.47 -21.55
N ARG A 220 -0.06 46.36 -22.56
CA ARG A 220 0.38 47.77 -22.41
C ARG A 220 -0.40 48.49 -21.32
N GLN A 221 -1.72 48.28 -21.26
CA GLN A 221 -2.60 48.91 -20.26
C GLN A 221 -2.17 48.51 -18.81
N TYR A 222 -1.71 47.28 -18.62
CA TYR A 222 -1.31 46.78 -17.31
C TYR A 222 0.20 46.86 -17.04
N GLY A 223 0.98 47.59 -17.90
CA GLY A 223 2.40 47.86 -17.66
C GLY A 223 3.35 46.72 -18.08
N TYR A 224 2.96 45.88 -19.03
CA TYR A 224 3.77 44.79 -19.58
C TYR A 224 4.19 45.03 -21.03
N PRO A 225 5.07 46.04 -21.33
CA PRO A 225 5.39 46.44 -22.71
C PRO A 225 6.12 45.33 -23.50
N VAL A 226 6.98 44.55 -22.85
CA VAL A 226 7.70 43.45 -23.48
C VAL A 226 6.74 42.33 -23.94
N GLN A 227 5.80 41.93 -23.10
CA GLN A 227 4.76 40.97 -23.45
C GLN A 227 3.83 41.49 -24.54
N ALA A 228 3.52 42.79 -24.51
CA ALA A 228 2.73 43.42 -25.55
C ALA A 228 3.39 43.34 -26.94
N ALA A 229 4.70 43.55 -27.00
CA ALA A 229 5.45 43.41 -28.25
C ALA A 229 5.53 41.95 -28.70
N ARG A 230 5.69 41.02 -27.78
CA ARG A 230 5.68 39.58 -28.07
C ARG A 230 4.35 39.10 -28.63
N ALA A 231 3.24 39.56 -28.06
CA ALA A 231 1.90 39.24 -28.57
C ALA A 231 1.69 39.73 -30.01
N LEU A 232 2.20 40.91 -30.37
CA LEU A 232 2.14 41.37 -31.77
C LEU A 232 2.92 40.44 -32.72
N GLY A 233 4.00 39.82 -32.24
CA GLY A 233 4.74 38.80 -32.99
C GLY A 233 3.87 37.64 -33.45
N GLY A 234 2.92 37.19 -32.61
CA GLY A 234 1.97 36.14 -32.95
C GLY A 234 0.99 36.49 -34.08
N ALA A 235 0.73 37.78 -34.31
CA ALA A 235 -0.15 38.24 -35.39
C ALA A 235 0.55 38.36 -36.77
N ILE A 236 1.88 38.36 -36.82
CA ILE A 236 2.64 38.69 -38.06
C ILE A 236 2.29 37.73 -39.19
N GLN A 237 2.31 36.42 -38.94
CA GLN A 237 2.00 35.40 -39.94
C GLN A 237 0.57 35.60 -40.51
N ALA A 238 -0.41 35.76 -39.64
CA ALA A 238 -1.80 35.97 -40.06
C ALA A 238 -1.98 37.23 -40.88
N LEU A 239 -1.26 38.32 -40.53
CA LEU A 239 -1.26 39.56 -41.29
C LEU A 239 -0.65 39.40 -42.69
N ILE A 240 0.44 38.66 -42.83
CA ILE A 240 1.04 38.37 -44.14
C ILE A 240 0.07 37.52 -44.99
N LEU A 241 -0.48 36.45 -44.43
CA LEU A 241 -1.41 35.55 -45.12
C LEU A 241 -2.71 36.29 -45.55
N THR A 242 -3.14 37.27 -44.78
CA THR A 242 -4.31 38.11 -45.13
C THR A 242 -3.94 39.35 -45.94
N LYS A 243 -2.69 39.44 -46.44
CA LYS A 243 -2.17 40.52 -47.27
C LYS A 243 -2.18 41.92 -46.62
N GLN A 244 -2.17 42.01 -45.29
CA GLN A 244 -2.10 43.26 -44.53
C GLN A 244 -0.64 43.67 -44.29
N TYR A 245 0.15 43.84 -45.37
CA TYR A 245 1.61 43.99 -45.32
C TYR A 245 2.09 45.22 -44.53
N ALA A 246 1.43 46.37 -44.68
CA ALA A 246 1.81 47.56 -43.93
C ALA A 246 1.68 47.40 -42.42
N LYS A 247 0.66 46.64 -41.99
CA LYS A 247 0.43 46.34 -40.59
C LYS A 247 1.41 45.27 -40.07
N ALA A 248 1.69 44.24 -40.90
CA ALA A 248 2.69 43.25 -40.61
C ALA A 248 4.06 43.90 -40.36
N LYS A 249 4.50 44.80 -41.24
CA LYS A 249 5.77 45.53 -41.08
C LYS A 249 5.83 46.31 -39.77
N LYS A 250 4.78 47.07 -39.46
CA LYS A 250 4.70 47.81 -38.20
C LYS A 250 4.86 46.88 -36.98
N TYR A 251 4.26 45.68 -37.01
CA TYR A 251 4.34 44.74 -35.89
C TYR A 251 5.70 44.07 -35.82
N MET A 252 6.34 43.79 -36.96
CA MET A 252 7.73 43.32 -37.01
C MET A 252 8.68 44.34 -36.37
N ASP A 253 8.55 45.62 -36.71
CA ASP A 253 9.39 46.70 -36.15
C ASP A 253 9.25 46.78 -34.62
N VAL A 254 8.01 46.73 -34.11
CA VAL A 254 7.76 46.72 -32.66
C VAL A 254 8.30 45.44 -31.99
N PHE A 255 8.13 44.28 -32.63
CA PHE A 255 8.62 43.02 -32.12
C PHE A 255 10.15 42.99 -32.03
N GLU A 256 10.85 43.47 -33.06
CA GLU A 256 12.31 43.57 -33.03
C GLU A 256 12.81 44.53 -31.94
N ALA A 257 12.18 45.71 -31.83
CA ALA A 257 12.64 46.75 -30.92
C ALA A 257 12.32 46.47 -29.44
N GLU A 258 11.12 45.91 -29.14
CA GLU A 258 10.58 45.91 -27.80
C GLU A 258 10.40 44.50 -27.18
N SER A 259 10.49 43.39 -27.96
CA SER A 259 10.25 42.03 -27.43
C SER A 259 11.34 41.53 -26.51
N GLY A 260 12.53 42.16 -26.53
CA GLY A 260 13.71 41.72 -25.80
C GLY A 260 14.41 40.51 -26.42
N TYR A 261 13.94 40.02 -27.56
CA TYR A 261 14.51 38.83 -28.18
C TYR A 261 15.78 39.09 -28.98
N PHE A 262 15.94 40.27 -29.52
CA PHE A 262 17.06 40.65 -30.40
C PHE A 262 18.16 41.45 -29.67
N GLN A 263 18.08 41.55 -28.35
CA GLN A 263 19.10 42.21 -27.53
C GLN A 263 20.33 41.32 -27.36
N LYS A 264 21.53 41.93 -27.38
CA LYS A 264 22.83 41.22 -27.45
C LYS A 264 23.11 40.26 -26.27
N ASP A 265 22.49 40.51 -25.10
CA ASP A 265 22.68 39.77 -23.86
C ASP A 265 21.40 39.03 -23.42
N SER A 266 20.45 38.82 -24.32
CA SER A 266 19.25 38.11 -23.95
C SER A 266 19.55 36.61 -23.74
N CYS A 267 19.26 36.10 -22.54
CA CYS A 267 19.29 34.66 -22.26
C CYS A 267 18.23 33.86 -23.05
N TYR A 268 17.45 34.54 -23.87
CA TYR A 268 16.43 33.99 -24.77
C TYR A 268 16.97 33.57 -26.14
N SER A 269 18.19 33.04 -26.20
CA SER A 269 18.85 32.55 -27.43
C SER A 269 18.15 31.37 -28.12
N TYR A 270 17.02 30.89 -27.58
CA TYR A 270 16.23 29.74 -28.10
C TYR A 270 15.03 30.13 -28.94
N ILE A 271 14.89 31.44 -29.29
CA ILE A 271 13.86 31.81 -30.24
C ILE A 271 14.20 31.16 -31.56
N ASN A 272 13.17 30.73 -32.19
CA ASN A 272 13.21 30.19 -33.52
C ASN A 272 13.51 31.34 -34.51
N TYR A 273 14.75 31.86 -34.48
CA TYR A 273 15.21 32.87 -35.45
C TYR A 273 14.92 32.45 -36.87
N SER A 274 15.03 31.14 -37.15
CA SER A 274 14.73 30.59 -38.47
C SER A 274 13.28 30.91 -38.88
N HIS A 275 12.32 30.71 -37.96
CA HIS A 275 10.90 31.02 -38.23
C HIS A 275 10.68 32.54 -38.43
N TYR A 276 11.28 33.36 -37.57
CA TYR A 276 11.19 34.82 -37.73
C TYR A 276 11.79 35.32 -39.06
N TYR A 277 12.95 34.78 -39.46
CA TYR A 277 13.56 35.09 -40.75
C TYR A 277 12.74 34.57 -41.92
N TYR A 278 12.07 33.42 -41.76
CA TYR A 278 11.07 32.96 -42.75
C TYR A 278 9.95 33.97 -42.92
N LEU A 279 9.33 34.44 -41.83
CA LEU A 279 8.25 35.43 -41.88
C LEU A 279 8.71 36.75 -42.49
N THR A 280 9.91 37.21 -42.15
CA THR A 280 10.50 38.43 -42.71
C THR A 280 10.77 38.29 -44.20
N GLY A 281 11.31 37.15 -44.61
CA GLY A 281 11.52 36.84 -46.03
C GLY A 281 10.22 36.73 -46.80
N LEU A 282 9.19 36.11 -46.21
CA LEU A 282 7.85 36.03 -46.82
C LEU A 282 7.22 37.39 -46.98
N TYR A 283 7.31 38.26 -45.96
CA TYR A 283 6.89 39.65 -46.06
C TYR A 283 7.59 40.36 -47.20
N CYS A 284 8.93 40.27 -47.30
CA CYS A 284 9.70 40.90 -48.37
C CYS A 284 9.31 40.37 -49.75
N LEU A 285 9.13 39.07 -49.86
CA LEU A 285 8.72 38.41 -51.09
C LEU A 285 7.37 38.96 -51.57
N GLU A 286 6.37 39.04 -50.69
CA GLU A 286 5.01 39.48 -51.03
C GLU A 286 4.91 41.00 -51.26
N SER A 287 5.73 41.78 -50.55
CA SER A 287 5.80 43.24 -50.73
C SER A 287 6.72 43.68 -51.87
N HIS A 288 7.22 42.76 -52.70
CA HIS A 288 8.09 43.03 -53.87
C HIS A 288 9.45 43.68 -53.49
N SER A 289 9.99 43.31 -52.32
CA SER A 289 11.31 43.75 -51.89
C SER A 289 12.39 42.75 -52.31
N ASP A 290 13.51 43.25 -52.86
CA ASP A 290 14.67 42.43 -53.25
C ASP A 290 15.36 41.74 -52.06
N SER A 291 15.00 42.10 -50.84
CA SER A 291 15.58 41.56 -49.61
C SER A 291 15.11 40.16 -49.26
N ALA A 292 14.08 39.57 -49.91
CA ALA A 292 13.56 38.26 -49.61
C ALA A 292 14.66 37.17 -49.62
N LYS A 293 15.53 37.20 -50.64
CA LYS A 293 16.65 36.27 -50.75
C LYS A 293 17.58 36.30 -49.54
N TYR A 294 17.89 37.50 -49.04
CA TYR A 294 18.74 37.68 -47.85
C TYR A 294 18.10 37.00 -46.60
N TRP A 295 16.83 37.26 -46.37
CA TRP A 295 16.15 36.71 -45.20
C TRP A 295 15.94 35.20 -45.28
N PHE A 296 15.66 34.66 -46.45
CA PHE A 296 15.57 33.21 -46.65
C PHE A 296 16.93 32.52 -46.50
N THR A 297 18.04 33.18 -46.86
CA THR A 297 19.37 32.69 -46.56
C THR A 297 19.59 32.65 -45.04
N LYS A 298 19.22 33.72 -44.32
CA LYS A 298 19.28 33.73 -42.85
C LYS A 298 18.39 32.64 -42.23
N CYS A 299 17.19 32.46 -42.73
CA CYS A 299 16.32 31.34 -42.29
C CYS A 299 17.03 29.99 -42.40
N GLN A 300 17.70 29.76 -43.53
CA GLN A 300 18.45 28.52 -43.80
C GLN A 300 19.67 28.35 -42.87
N GLU A 301 20.43 29.41 -42.61
CA GLU A 301 21.58 29.39 -41.71
C GLU A 301 21.21 28.97 -40.29
N PHE A 302 20.00 29.39 -39.82
CA PHE A 302 19.49 29.11 -38.49
C PHE A 302 18.58 27.86 -38.39
N ALA A 303 18.30 27.20 -39.53
CA ALA A 303 17.45 26.01 -39.60
C ALA A 303 18.18 24.75 -39.12
N LYS A 304 18.16 24.46 -37.81
CA LYS A 304 18.85 23.32 -37.23
C LYS A 304 17.95 22.07 -37.13
N THR A 305 16.69 22.20 -36.79
CA THR A 305 15.73 21.10 -36.68
C THR A 305 15.10 20.76 -38.04
N ASN A 306 14.58 19.54 -38.21
CA ASN A 306 13.90 19.15 -39.45
C ASN A 306 12.67 20.05 -39.74
N ASN A 307 11.94 20.44 -38.71
CA ASN A 307 10.83 21.39 -38.83
C ASN A 307 11.31 22.77 -39.41
N ASN A 308 12.43 23.30 -38.87
CA ASN A 308 12.98 24.59 -39.37
C ASN A 308 13.56 24.45 -40.79
N LYS A 309 14.17 23.30 -41.10
CA LYS A 309 14.64 23.00 -42.46
C LYS A 309 13.48 22.90 -43.45
N SER A 310 12.34 22.36 -43.05
CA SER A 310 11.12 22.31 -43.85
C SER A 310 10.63 23.73 -44.16
N PHE A 311 10.51 24.61 -43.16
CA PHE A 311 10.14 26.03 -43.38
C PHE A 311 11.14 26.76 -44.30
N SER A 312 12.43 26.52 -44.12
CA SER A 312 13.46 27.11 -44.97
C SER A 312 13.36 26.63 -46.43
N ALA A 313 13.16 25.33 -46.65
CA ALA A 313 12.99 24.78 -47.98
C ALA A 313 11.70 25.31 -48.63
N TYR A 314 10.60 25.40 -47.87
CA TYR A 314 9.35 25.96 -48.34
C TYR A 314 9.49 27.45 -48.68
N ALA A 315 10.29 28.23 -47.94
CA ALA A 315 10.62 29.60 -48.24
C ALA A 315 11.28 29.74 -49.62
N TRP A 316 12.28 28.92 -49.90
CA TRP A 316 12.95 28.88 -51.20
C TRP A 316 12.02 28.41 -52.32
N TYR A 317 11.19 27.41 -52.07
CA TYR A 317 10.15 26.98 -53.01
C TYR A 317 9.25 28.18 -53.42
N LEU A 318 8.72 28.98 -52.47
CA LEU A 318 7.91 30.15 -52.75
C LEU A 318 8.69 31.23 -53.53
N TYR A 319 9.97 31.43 -53.17
CA TYR A 319 10.86 32.35 -53.86
C TYR A 319 11.01 31.98 -55.33
N TYR A 320 11.32 30.73 -55.62
CA TYR A 320 11.55 30.29 -56.99
C TYR A 320 10.28 30.17 -57.84
N ILE A 321 9.14 29.86 -57.23
CA ILE A 321 7.85 29.99 -57.92
C ILE A 321 7.64 31.40 -58.42
N LYS A 322 7.85 32.41 -57.56
CA LYS A 322 7.67 33.81 -57.94
C LYS A 322 8.64 34.27 -59.03
N HIS A 323 9.84 33.67 -59.07
CA HIS A 323 10.86 33.97 -60.09
C HIS A 323 10.80 33.00 -61.27
N GLN A 324 9.79 32.13 -61.37
CA GLN A 324 9.57 31.20 -62.50
C GLN A 324 10.73 30.25 -62.80
N GLN A 325 11.53 29.85 -61.78
CA GLN A 325 12.69 28.95 -61.92
C GLN A 325 12.29 27.51 -61.57
N MET A 326 11.65 26.82 -62.51
CA MET A 326 10.97 25.53 -62.26
C MET A 326 11.89 24.41 -61.78
N ASP A 327 13.15 24.32 -62.22
CA ASP A 327 14.10 23.32 -61.71
C ASP A 327 14.36 23.50 -60.19
N SER A 328 14.51 24.73 -59.78
CA SER A 328 14.65 25.06 -58.36
C SER A 328 13.37 24.84 -57.58
N VAL A 329 12.21 25.11 -58.18
CA VAL A 329 10.89 24.81 -57.59
C VAL A 329 10.78 23.33 -57.27
N ALA A 330 11.10 22.42 -58.23
CA ALA A 330 11.05 21.01 -58.03
C ALA A 330 11.98 20.55 -56.89
N LYS A 331 13.25 21.02 -56.90
CA LYS A 331 14.25 20.72 -55.88
C LYS A 331 13.81 21.13 -54.48
N TYR A 332 13.34 22.33 -54.29
CA TYR A 332 12.98 22.85 -52.97
C TYR A 332 11.61 22.34 -52.49
N SER A 333 10.73 22.00 -53.41
CA SER A 333 9.50 21.26 -53.10
C SER A 333 9.82 19.88 -52.50
N GLU A 334 10.66 19.13 -53.17
CA GLU A 334 11.09 17.81 -52.70
C GLU A 334 11.79 17.89 -51.31
N GLN A 335 12.68 18.88 -51.14
CA GLN A 335 13.35 19.11 -49.87
C GLN A 335 12.36 19.50 -48.75
N ALA A 336 11.37 20.36 -49.04
CA ALA A 336 10.37 20.75 -48.05
C ALA A 336 9.54 19.55 -47.58
N PHE A 337 9.11 18.68 -48.51
CA PHE A 337 8.41 17.46 -48.21
C PHE A 337 9.29 16.48 -47.40
N ALA A 338 10.54 16.24 -47.85
CA ALA A 338 11.43 15.32 -47.16
C ALA A 338 11.75 15.75 -45.71
N TYR A 339 11.98 17.05 -45.48
CA TYR A 339 12.17 17.56 -44.14
C TYR A 339 10.89 17.56 -43.30
N ASN A 340 9.72 17.82 -43.91
CA ASN A 340 8.43 17.71 -43.22
C ASN A 340 8.17 16.25 -42.80
N ASP A 341 8.38 15.29 -43.69
CA ASP A 341 8.26 13.87 -43.38
C ASP A 341 9.23 13.45 -42.28
N SER A 342 10.49 13.93 -42.36
CA SER A 342 11.47 13.69 -41.29
C SER A 342 11.04 14.31 -39.96
N ALA A 343 10.46 15.50 -39.96
CA ALA A 343 9.94 16.14 -38.75
C ALA A 343 8.76 15.37 -38.17
N ASN A 344 7.88 14.85 -39.02
CA ASN A 344 6.78 13.99 -38.59
C ASN A 344 7.29 12.66 -38.02
N LEU A 345 8.28 12.03 -38.66
CA LEU A 345 8.93 10.80 -38.15
C LEU A 345 9.64 11.03 -36.81
N ASP A 346 10.30 12.20 -36.65
CA ASP A 346 10.90 12.57 -35.37
C ASP A 346 9.84 12.72 -34.27
N MET A 347 8.69 13.33 -34.59
CA MET A 347 7.56 13.46 -33.68
C MET A 347 6.91 12.11 -33.37
N GLU A 348 6.72 11.25 -34.39
CA GLU A 348 6.20 9.88 -34.20
C GLU A 348 7.15 9.03 -33.35
N ARG A 349 8.47 9.17 -33.57
CA ARG A 349 9.48 8.47 -32.77
C ARG A 349 9.45 8.92 -31.31
N ASP A 350 9.35 10.23 -31.07
CA ASP A 350 9.22 10.79 -29.72
C ASP A 350 7.94 10.27 -29.05
N LEU A 351 6.82 10.26 -29.80
CA LEU A 351 5.56 9.69 -29.33
C LEU A 351 5.69 8.18 -29.01
N MET A 352 6.33 7.41 -29.90
CA MET A 352 6.57 5.99 -29.68
C MET A 352 7.47 5.73 -28.46
N GLN A 353 8.51 6.54 -28.26
CA GLN A 353 9.36 6.46 -27.06
C GLN A 353 8.57 6.76 -25.79
N LYS A 354 7.73 7.79 -25.81
CA LYS A 354 6.82 8.12 -24.70
C LYS A 354 5.81 7.00 -24.45
N MET A 355 5.22 6.44 -25.49
CA MET A 355 4.30 5.30 -25.36
C MET A 355 5.00 4.06 -24.80
N GLN A 356 6.23 3.77 -25.24
CA GLN A 356 7.02 2.67 -24.69
C GLN A 356 7.33 2.91 -23.20
N ALA A 357 7.74 4.12 -22.85
CA ALA A 357 8.00 4.50 -21.46
C ALA A 357 6.74 4.35 -20.59
N ILE A 358 5.56 4.78 -21.09
CA ILE A 358 4.27 4.60 -20.42
C ILE A 358 3.93 3.12 -20.26
N TYR A 359 4.15 2.31 -21.32
CA TYR A 359 3.90 0.87 -21.27
C TYR A 359 4.78 0.18 -20.22
N ASP A 360 6.08 0.46 -20.23
CA ASP A 360 7.03 -0.10 -19.27
C ASP A 360 6.70 0.35 -17.85
N TYR A 361 6.38 1.64 -17.68
CA TYR A 361 5.93 2.19 -16.41
C TYR A 361 4.65 1.51 -15.89
N ASN A 362 3.61 1.39 -16.72
CA ASN A 362 2.36 0.73 -16.33
C ASN A 362 2.57 -0.75 -16.01
N ARG A 363 3.47 -1.43 -16.72
CA ARG A 363 3.87 -2.81 -16.42
C ARG A 363 4.50 -2.91 -15.04
N TRP A 364 5.48 -2.06 -14.71
CA TRP A 364 6.11 -2.02 -13.38
C TRP A 364 5.12 -1.65 -12.28
N LYS A 365 4.24 -0.69 -12.53
CA LYS A 365 3.15 -0.29 -11.63
C LYS A 365 2.23 -1.47 -11.32
N ASN A 366 1.81 -2.22 -12.33
CA ASN A 366 0.95 -3.39 -12.14
C ASN A 366 1.67 -4.50 -11.36
N VAL A 367 2.95 -4.72 -11.61
CA VAL A 367 3.77 -5.67 -10.84
C VAL A 367 3.86 -5.23 -9.38
N ALA A 368 4.21 -3.97 -9.11
CA ALA A 368 4.29 -3.43 -7.76
C ALA A 368 2.95 -3.52 -7.01
N HIS A 369 1.84 -3.15 -7.67
CA HIS A 369 0.49 -3.25 -7.10
C HIS A 369 0.09 -4.70 -6.79
N ASN A 370 0.42 -5.65 -7.66
CA ASN A 370 0.17 -7.06 -7.41
C ASN A 370 0.98 -7.60 -6.23
N GLU A 371 2.24 -7.16 -6.08
CA GLU A 371 3.06 -7.52 -4.91
C GLU A 371 2.51 -6.90 -3.61
N GLU A 372 2.05 -5.67 -3.65
CA GLU A 372 1.38 -5.02 -2.51
C GLU A 372 0.10 -5.76 -2.10
N ILE A 373 -0.74 -6.16 -3.07
CA ILE A 373 -1.94 -6.98 -2.80
C ILE A 373 -1.55 -8.32 -2.18
N LYS A 374 -0.51 -8.99 -2.68
CA LYS A 374 -0.02 -10.25 -2.11
C LYS A 374 0.47 -10.06 -0.67
N ALA A 375 1.25 -9.01 -0.40
CA ALA A 375 1.72 -8.68 0.94
C ALA A 375 0.56 -8.40 1.90
N THR A 376 -0.43 -7.62 1.46
CA THR A 376 -1.62 -7.31 2.25
C THR A 376 -2.44 -8.56 2.56
N ARG A 377 -2.64 -9.46 1.58
CA ARG A 377 -3.32 -10.74 1.78
C ARG A 377 -2.53 -11.65 2.74
N ALA A 378 -1.21 -11.71 2.62
CA ALA A 378 -0.37 -12.49 3.53
C ALA A 378 -0.48 -11.97 4.97
N ASN A 379 -0.44 -10.66 5.19
CA ASN A 379 -0.62 -10.04 6.49
C ASN A 379 -2.02 -10.31 7.08
N LEU A 380 -3.07 -10.23 6.25
CA LEU A 380 -4.44 -10.54 6.68
C LEU A 380 -4.59 -12.01 7.08
N THR A 381 -4.04 -12.95 6.29
CA THR A 381 -4.07 -14.38 6.63
C THR A 381 -3.32 -14.68 7.92
N LEU A 382 -2.19 -14.03 8.15
CA LEU A 382 -1.43 -14.16 9.39
C LEU A 382 -2.24 -13.64 10.59
N LEU A 383 -2.87 -12.48 10.45
CA LEU A 383 -3.72 -11.90 11.51
C LEU A 383 -4.92 -12.79 11.84
N VAL A 384 -5.60 -13.34 10.83
CA VAL A 384 -6.70 -14.30 11.01
C VAL A 384 -6.20 -15.55 11.72
N SER A 385 -5.05 -16.11 11.35
CA SER A 385 -4.49 -17.31 11.99
C SER A 385 -4.16 -17.08 13.48
N ILE A 386 -3.63 -15.90 13.82
CA ILE A 386 -3.39 -15.50 15.22
C ILE A 386 -4.69 -15.42 15.99
N LEU A 387 -5.73 -14.78 15.44
CA LEU A 387 -7.04 -14.65 16.08
C LEU A 387 -7.68 -16.02 16.34
N VAL A 388 -7.61 -16.93 15.36
CA VAL A 388 -8.10 -18.32 15.53
C VAL A 388 -7.34 -19.04 16.62
N SER A 389 -6.01 -18.94 16.66
CA SER A 389 -5.17 -19.57 17.69
C SER A 389 -5.51 -19.04 19.09
N VAL A 390 -5.66 -17.73 19.25
CA VAL A 390 -6.06 -17.12 20.52
C VAL A 390 -7.46 -17.59 20.95
N SER A 391 -8.41 -17.69 20.01
CA SER A 391 -9.77 -18.16 20.29
C SER A 391 -9.76 -19.62 20.80
N VAL A 392 -8.96 -20.49 20.20
CA VAL A 392 -8.81 -21.90 20.63
C VAL A 392 -8.24 -21.96 22.05
N ILE A 393 -7.23 -21.15 22.35
CA ILE A 393 -6.64 -21.09 23.70
C ILE A 393 -7.69 -20.62 24.73
N ILE A 394 -8.47 -19.58 24.41
CA ILE A 394 -9.51 -19.06 25.30
C ILE A 394 -10.58 -20.14 25.57
N ILE A 395 -11.03 -20.84 24.52
CA ILE A 395 -12.01 -21.94 24.65
C ILE A 395 -11.42 -23.06 25.53
N GLY A 396 -10.14 -23.43 25.33
CA GLY A 396 -9.44 -24.41 26.16
C GLY A 396 -9.40 -24.00 27.64
N ILE A 397 -9.08 -22.76 27.93
CA ILE A 397 -9.07 -22.22 29.31
C ILE A 397 -10.49 -22.24 29.92
N LEU A 398 -11.49 -21.81 29.18
CA LEU A 398 -12.88 -21.79 29.66
C LEU A 398 -13.37 -23.22 29.96
N THR A 399 -13.13 -24.18 29.08
CA THR A 399 -13.52 -25.58 29.28
C THR A 399 -12.79 -26.17 30.50
N PHE A 400 -11.51 -25.86 30.66
CA PHE A 400 -10.75 -26.29 31.86
C PHE A 400 -11.30 -25.68 33.15
N LEU A 401 -11.66 -24.40 33.15
CA LEU A 401 -12.25 -23.75 34.32
C LEU A 401 -13.63 -24.32 34.68
N VAL A 402 -14.46 -24.62 33.68
CA VAL A 402 -15.76 -25.29 33.87
C VAL A 402 -15.57 -26.69 34.45
N TYR A 403 -14.64 -27.48 33.89
CA TYR A 403 -14.31 -28.80 34.39
C TYR A 403 -13.81 -28.76 35.84
N ARG A 404 -12.91 -27.85 36.15
CA ARG A 404 -12.38 -27.66 37.51
C ARG A 404 -13.47 -27.27 38.51
N LYS A 405 -14.41 -26.40 38.10
CA LYS A 405 -15.56 -26.00 38.92
C LYS A 405 -16.50 -27.21 39.20
N LYS A 406 -16.80 -28.00 38.14
CA LYS A 406 -17.64 -29.19 38.27
C LYS A 406 -17.02 -30.21 39.23
N ARG A 407 -15.73 -30.51 39.09
CA ARG A 407 -15.02 -31.44 39.97
C ARG A 407 -14.99 -30.97 41.43
N LYS A 408 -14.87 -29.65 41.68
CA LYS A 408 -14.94 -29.07 43.03
C LYS A 408 -16.31 -29.26 43.66
N LEU A 409 -17.37 -29.07 42.88
CA LEU A 409 -18.75 -29.30 43.35
C LEU A 409 -18.98 -30.78 43.69
N GLU A 410 -18.56 -31.70 42.83
CA GLU A 410 -18.68 -33.16 43.10
C GLU A 410 -17.95 -33.58 44.38
N LEU A 411 -16.76 -32.99 44.65
CA LEU A 411 -16.03 -33.25 45.89
C LEU A 411 -16.75 -32.70 47.12
N GLN A 412 -17.36 -31.51 47.03
CA GLN A 412 -18.12 -30.92 48.11
C GLN A 412 -19.40 -31.74 48.43
N GLU A 413 -20.10 -32.21 47.41
CA GLU A 413 -21.29 -33.08 47.57
C GLU A 413 -20.91 -34.41 48.25
N LYS A 414 -19.76 -34.98 47.87
CA LYS A 414 -19.21 -36.19 48.51
C LYS A 414 -18.94 -35.96 49.99
N GLU A 415 -18.24 -34.89 50.33
CA GLU A 415 -17.87 -34.55 51.70
C GLU A 415 -19.12 -34.32 52.58
N GLU A 416 -20.13 -33.68 51.99
CA GLU A 416 -21.40 -33.42 52.69
C GLU A 416 -22.18 -34.72 52.96
N GLN A 417 -22.25 -35.62 51.97
CA GLN A 417 -22.86 -36.94 52.12
C GLN A 417 -22.13 -37.79 53.18
N GLU A 418 -20.79 -37.85 53.14
CA GLU A 418 -20.01 -38.57 54.16
C GLU A 418 -20.25 -37.99 55.57
N ASN A 419 -20.34 -36.70 55.73
CA ASN A 419 -20.56 -36.06 57.00
C ASN A 419 -21.98 -36.33 57.54
N GLN A 420 -22.99 -36.34 56.69
CA GLN A 420 -24.36 -36.68 57.07
C GLN A 420 -24.44 -38.12 57.61
N ILE A 421 -23.85 -39.08 56.92
CA ILE A 421 -23.83 -40.48 57.37
C ILE A 421 -23.02 -40.65 58.67
N ARG A 422 -21.89 -39.94 58.82
CA ARG A 422 -21.10 -39.95 60.05
C ARG A 422 -21.90 -39.40 61.23
N GLN A 423 -22.67 -38.35 61.04
CA GLN A 423 -23.55 -37.81 62.07
C GLN A 423 -24.67 -38.79 62.44
N GLN A 424 -25.29 -39.43 61.47
CA GLN A 424 -26.30 -40.47 61.73
C GLN A 424 -25.70 -41.65 62.51
N ILE A 425 -24.53 -42.14 62.15
CA ILE A 425 -23.83 -43.21 62.91
C ILE A 425 -23.55 -42.73 64.35
N TYR A 426 -23.14 -41.51 64.53
CA TYR A 426 -22.83 -40.95 65.86
C TYR A 426 -24.10 -40.90 66.74
N TYR A 427 -25.22 -40.34 66.23
CA TYR A 427 -26.47 -40.27 66.99
C TYR A 427 -27.02 -41.66 67.26
N THR A 428 -27.04 -42.57 66.32
CA THR A 428 -27.52 -43.96 66.52
C THR A 428 -26.65 -44.70 67.52
N LYS A 429 -25.35 -44.46 67.61
CA LYS A 429 -24.48 -45.01 68.65
C LYS A 429 -24.80 -44.46 70.04
N GLN A 430 -25.05 -43.14 70.15
CA GLN A 430 -25.45 -42.55 71.44
C GLN A 430 -26.78 -43.14 71.95
N GLU A 431 -27.77 -43.28 71.05
CA GLU A 431 -29.02 -43.92 71.36
C GLU A 431 -28.80 -45.41 71.82
N LEU A 432 -27.92 -46.10 71.13
CA LEU A 432 -27.60 -47.50 71.48
C LEU A 432 -26.90 -47.64 72.84
N GLU A 433 -26.02 -46.69 73.20
CA GLU A 433 -25.39 -46.65 74.54
C GLU A 433 -26.42 -46.35 75.63
N LEU A 434 -27.35 -45.41 75.41
CA LEU A 434 -28.42 -45.14 76.32
C LEU A 434 -29.35 -46.31 76.51
N LEU A 435 -29.69 -47.09 75.46
CA LEU A 435 -30.51 -48.30 75.54
C LEU A 435 -29.80 -49.45 76.27
N ARG A 436 -28.48 -49.54 76.22
CA ARG A 436 -27.68 -50.54 76.95
C ARG A 436 -27.64 -50.30 78.46
N THR A 437 -27.93 -49.07 78.92
CA THR A 437 -27.98 -48.78 80.38
C THR A 437 -29.32 -49.17 81.03
N VAL A 438 -30.34 -49.51 80.23
CA VAL A 438 -31.66 -49.91 80.70
C VAL A 438 -31.78 -51.41 80.67
N ASN A 439 -31.89 -52.06 81.83
CA ASN A 439 -31.89 -53.52 82.00
C ASN A 439 -33.31 -54.11 81.82
N ASP A 440 -33.90 -54.07 80.63
CA ASP A 440 -35.24 -54.57 80.32
C ASP A 440 -35.17 -55.51 79.08
N ARG A 441 -35.77 -56.73 79.22
CA ARG A 441 -35.74 -57.79 78.18
C ARG A 441 -36.41 -57.41 76.85
N LYS A 442 -37.33 -56.42 76.87
CA LYS A 442 -37.98 -55.93 75.65
C LYS A 442 -37.10 -55.01 74.80
N ILE A 443 -35.97 -54.58 75.32
CA ILE A 443 -35.05 -53.64 74.65
C ILE A 443 -33.97 -54.36 73.82
N ALA A 444 -33.79 -55.65 74.02
CA ALA A 444 -32.81 -56.47 73.30
C ALA A 444 -33.05 -56.48 71.77
N ASP A 445 -34.31 -56.53 71.34
CA ASP A 445 -34.66 -56.51 69.90
C ASP A 445 -34.38 -55.15 69.29
N VAL A 446 -34.64 -54.05 70.03
CA VAL A 446 -34.36 -52.68 69.60
C VAL A 446 -32.85 -52.42 69.51
N ILE A 447 -32.04 -52.98 70.42
CA ILE A 447 -30.58 -52.91 70.37
C ILE A 447 -30.07 -53.58 69.12
N LYS A 448 -30.60 -54.74 68.78
CA LYS A 448 -30.23 -55.53 67.61
C LYS A 448 -30.58 -54.81 66.31
N GLU A 449 -31.74 -54.12 66.22
CA GLU A 449 -32.16 -53.33 65.10
C GLU A 449 -31.26 -52.08 64.90
N LYS A 450 -30.87 -51.42 66.00
CA LYS A 450 -29.94 -50.25 65.94
C LYS A 450 -28.54 -50.67 65.52
N GLU A 451 -28.03 -51.85 65.95
CA GLU A 451 -26.76 -52.42 65.52
C GLU A 451 -26.77 -52.73 64.02
N GLN A 452 -27.86 -53.34 63.53
CA GLN A 452 -28.04 -53.58 62.09
C GLN A 452 -28.05 -52.29 61.29
N THR A 453 -28.73 -51.24 61.80
CA THR A 453 -28.75 -49.87 61.15
C THR A 453 -27.36 -49.27 61.07
N ILE A 454 -26.57 -49.32 62.14
CA ILE A 454 -25.17 -48.89 62.16
C ILE A 454 -24.32 -49.61 61.12
N ASN A 455 -24.50 -50.96 61.02
CA ASN A 455 -23.73 -51.73 60.03
C ASN A 455 -24.13 -51.36 58.60
N LYS A 456 -25.42 -51.15 58.30
CA LYS A 456 -25.90 -50.67 57.00
C LYS A 456 -25.33 -49.31 56.65
N LEU A 457 -25.38 -48.33 57.59
CA LEU A 457 -24.81 -47.01 57.38
C LEU A 457 -23.29 -47.03 57.15
N LYS A 458 -22.56 -47.99 57.75
CA LYS A 458 -21.13 -48.18 57.46
C LYS A 458 -20.88 -48.75 56.07
N GLU A 459 -21.78 -49.61 55.60
CA GLU A 459 -21.74 -50.15 54.23
C GLU A 459 -22.05 -49.09 53.21
N ASP A 460 -23.09 -48.27 53.43
CA ASP A 460 -23.42 -47.11 52.59
C ASP A 460 -22.23 -46.09 52.51
N LEU A 461 -21.53 -45.86 53.62
CA LEU A 461 -20.33 -45.00 53.66
C LEU A 461 -19.20 -45.59 52.85
N LYS A 462 -19.02 -46.91 52.83
CA LYS A 462 -18.05 -47.61 52.02
C LYS A 462 -18.40 -47.50 50.53
N ASP A 463 -19.66 -47.71 50.16
CA ASP A 463 -20.14 -47.64 48.78
C ASP A 463 -19.95 -46.22 48.19
N ILE A 464 -20.19 -45.17 48.97
CA ILE A 464 -19.91 -43.79 48.54
C ILE A 464 -18.42 -43.62 48.29
N ARG A 465 -17.54 -44.09 49.11
CA ARG A 465 -16.08 -44.05 48.90
C ARG A 465 -15.67 -44.78 47.66
N ASP A 466 -16.17 -45.99 47.44
CA ASP A 466 -15.81 -46.84 46.29
C ASP A 466 -16.37 -46.27 44.98
N LYS A 467 -17.57 -45.68 44.99
CA LYS A 467 -18.14 -45.00 43.82
C LYS A 467 -17.31 -43.82 43.31
N TYR A 468 -16.66 -43.10 44.22
CA TYR A 468 -15.81 -41.96 43.85
C TYR A 468 -14.33 -42.31 43.66
N SER A 469 -13.86 -43.51 44.07
CA SER A 469 -12.51 -43.98 43.83
C SER A 469 -12.31 -44.52 42.41
N ASN A 470 -13.37 -45.06 41.80
CA ASN A 470 -13.31 -45.61 40.42
C ASN A 470 -13.36 -44.55 39.29
N SER A 471 -13.38 -43.26 39.58
CA SER A 471 -13.41 -42.18 38.57
C SER A 471 -12.07 -41.48 38.36
N SER A 472 -10.99 -41.90 39.02
CA SER A 472 -9.65 -41.35 38.78
C SER A 472 -8.85 -42.28 37.88
N LEU A 473 -8.33 -41.77 36.75
CA LEU A 473 -7.17 -42.33 36.08
C LEU A 473 -6.11 -42.63 37.16
N SER A 474 -5.50 -43.84 37.14
CA SER A 474 -4.48 -44.18 38.15
C SER A 474 -3.38 -43.10 38.07
N ASP A 475 -2.82 -42.71 39.19
CA ASP A 475 -1.71 -41.74 39.24
C ASP A 475 -0.56 -42.12 38.30
N VAL A 476 -0.41 -43.41 38.05
CA VAL A 476 0.55 -44.03 37.12
C VAL A 476 0.27 -43.62 35.65
N ASP A 477 -0.99 -43.65 35.22
CA ASP A 477 -1.34 -43.25 33.82
C ASP A 477 -1.09 -41.76 33.57
N ILE A 478 -1.24 -40.94 34.60
CA ILE A 478 -0.95 -39.50 34.51
C ILE A 478 0.56 -39.29 34.37
N LEU A 479 1.36 -39.96 35.20
CA LEU A 479 2.82 -39.85 35.16
C LEU A 479 3.41 -40.39 33.86
N LEU A 480 2.84 -41.48 33.31
CA LEU A 480 3.23 -42.02 32.01
C LEU A 480 2.98 -40.99 30.88
N LYS A 481 1.83 -40.33 30.88
CA LYS A 481 1.46 -39.34 29.87
C LYS A 481 2.23 -38.00 29.99
N GLU A 482 2.78 -37.70 31.16
CA GLU A 482 3.66 -36.54 31.40
C GLU A 482 5.13 -36.78 31.08
N SER A 483 5.57 -38.02 30.89
CA SER A 483 6.96 -38.39 30.64
C SER A 483 7.52 -37.77 29.34
N SER A 484 8.84 -37.55 29.31
CA SER A 484 9.59 -37.08 28.14
C SER A 484 9.42 -38.00 26.94
N ILE A 485 9.48 -39.31 27.19
CA ILE A 485 9.37 -40.30 26.13
C ILE A 485 7.96 -40.38 25.54
N TYR A 486 6.89 -40.20 26.33
CA TYR A 486 5.53 -40.15 25.79
C TYR A 486 5.36 -38.94 24.86
N LYS A 487 5.88 -37.77 25.24
CA LYS A 487 5.87 -36.56 24.40
C LYS A 487 6.67 -36.78 23.11
N ARG A 488 7.81 -37.44 23.18
CA ARG A 488 8.63 -37.81 22.02
C ARG A 488 7.89 -38.76 21.08
N ILE A 489 7.21 -39.77 21.60
CA ILE A 489 6.39 -40.71 20.81
C ILE A 489 5.26 -39.96 20.11
N LYS A 490 4.57 -39.04 20.79
CA LYS A 490 3.52 -38.22 20.20
C LYS A 490 4.05 -37.27 19.10
N TYR A 491 5.25 -36.76 19.25
CA TYR A 491 5.91 -36.01 18.20
C TYR A 491 6.18 -36.89 16.95
N LEU A 492 6.69 -38.09 17.14
CA LEU A 492 6.99 -39.05 16.07
C LEU A 492 5.73 -39.51 15.31
N GLU A 493 4.58 -39.64 15.99
CA GLU A 493 3.29 -39.92 15.33
C GLU A 493 2.94 -38.88 14.25
N LEU A 494 3.31 -37.60 14.46
CA LEU A 494 3.05 -36.50 13.55
C LEU A 494 4.14 -36.33 12.48
N HIS A 495 5.29 -36.98 12.64
CA HIS A 495 6.45 -36.88 11.76
C HIS A 495 6.88 -38.26 11.22
N PRO A 496 6.11 -38.86 10.30
CA PRO A 496 6.31 -40.26 9.87
C PRO A 496 7.62 -40.54 9.10
N LYS A 497 8.40 -39.51 8.81
CA LYS A 497 9.75 -39.64 8.23
C LYS A 497 10.83 -39.95 9.29
N GLU A 498 10.56 -39.73 10.56
CA GLU A 498 11.44 -40.03 11.67
C GLU A 498 10.96 -41.32 12.34
N THR A 499 11.87 -42.16 12.79
CA THR A 499 11.58 -43.41 13.49
C THR A 499 12.12 -43.36 14.92
N MET A 500 11.58 -44.21 15.81
CA MET A 500 12.11 -44.39 17.16
C MET A 500 13.54 -44.97 17.10
N ARG A 501 14.47 -44.29 17.77
CA ARG A 501 15.87 -44.72 17.92
C ARG A 501 15.98 -45.70 19.07
N GLU A 502 17.09 -46.43 19.14
CA GLU A 502 17.31 -47.42 20.22
C GLU A 502 17.27 -46.76 21.62
N ASN A 503 17.78 -45.53 21.74
CA ASN A 503 17.72 -44.78 23.00
C ASN A 503 16.26 -44.43 23.41
N ASP A 504 15.37 -44.16 22.45
CA ASP A 504 13.95 -43.89 22.74
C ASP A 504 13.27 -45.15 23.32
N TRP A 505 13.68 -46.39 22.88
CA TRP A 505 13.18 -47.65 23.41
C TRP A 505 13.71 -47.93 24.82
N ILE A 506 14.97 -47.61 25.09
CA ILE A 506 15.57 -47.75 26.42
C ILE A 506 14.87 -46.81 27.42
N GLU A 507 14.71 -45.53 27.06
CA GLU A 507 14.01 -44.54 27.90
C GLU A 507 12.56 -44.94 28.18
N LEU A 508 11.86 -45.50 27.18
CA LEU A 508 10.50 -46.02 27.34
C LEU A 508 10.44 -47.21 28.31
N GLU A 509 11.37 -48.15 28.17
CA GLU A 509 11.48 -49.32 29.04
C GLU A 509 11.76 -48.89 30.50
N GLU A 510 12.74 -48.00 30.71
CA GLU A 510 13.10 -47.48 32.04
C GLU A 510 11.92 -46.72 32.68
N THR A 511 11.21 -45.91 31.90
CA THR A 511 10.04 -45.16 32.39
C THR A 511 8.92 -46.09 32.84
N ILE A 512 8.63 -47.14 32.07
CA ILE A 512 7.59 -48.12 32.43
C ILE A 512 8.06 -48.97 33.63
N GLU A 513 9.33 -49.37 33.70
CA GLU A 513 9.87 -50.14 34.82
C GLU A 513 9.82 -49.37 36.15
N GLN A 514 10.10 -48.04 36.10
CA GLN A 514 10.00 -47.17 37.28
C GLN A 514 8.56 -47.02 37.79
N LEU A 515 7.60 -46.94 36.88
CA LEU A 515 6.20 -46.67 37.23
C LEU A 515 5.38 -47.94 37.42
N ILE A 516 5.75 -49.05 36.75
CA ILE A 516 5.06 -50.33 36.79
C ILE A 516 6.13 -51.46 36.85
N PRO A 517 6.75 -51.69 38.00
CA PRO A 517 7.88 -52.64 38.12
C PRO A 517 7.55 -54.07 37.72
N SER A 518 6.28 -54.50 37.82
CA SER A 518 5.81 -55.81 37.45
C SER A 518 5.72 -56.06 35.94
N PHE A 519 5.57 -54.98 35.13
CA PHE A 519 5.26 -55.05 33.70
C PHE A 519 6.42 -55.62 32.86
N ILE A 520 7.63 -55.15 33.08
CA ILE A 520 8.80 -55.56 32.29
C ILE A 520 9.18 -57.06 32.49
N PRO A 521 9.32 -57.56 33.74
CA PRO A 521 9.67 -58.94 33.94
C PRO A 521 8.65 -59.93 33.38
N LEU A 522 7.38 -59.58 33.35
CA LEU A 522 6.28 -60.41 32.88
C LEU A 522 6.31 -60.64 31.36
N LEU A 523 6.88 -59.74 30.59
CA LEU A 523 6.81 -59.69 29.11
C LEU A 523 8.17 -59.95 28.44
N LYS A 524 9.29 -59.43 28.98
CA LYS A 524 10.60 -59.35 28.30
C LYS A 524 11.15 -60.75 27.97
N ASN A 525 10.96 -61.77 28.84
CA ASN A 525 11.47 -63.12 28.64
C ASN A 525 10.53 -64.06 27.85
N ARG A 526 9.30 -63.58 27.52
CA ARG A 526 8.28 -64.41 26.85
C ARG A 526 8.04 -64.03 25.41
N LEU A 527 8.48 -62.82 25.00
CA LEU A 527 8.19 -62.24 23.70
C LEU A 527 9.47 -61.92 22.92
N ASN A 528 9.39 -61.95 21.60
CA ASN A 528 10.47 -61.44 20.78
C ASN A 528 10.47 -59.91 20.83
N VAL A 529 11.59 -59.26 20.41
CA VAL A 529 11.79 -57.82 20.50
C VAL A 529 10.64 -57.02 19.87
N MET A 530 10.12 -57.44 18.71
CA MET A 530 9.05 -56.71 18.01
C MET A 530 7.72 -56.83 18.80
N ALA A 531 7.37 -58.02 19.26
CA ALA A 531 6.17 -58.24 20.07
C ALA A 531 6.23 -57.49 21.40
N TYR A 532 7.40 -57.45 22.02
CA TYR A 532 7.65 -56.72 23.25
C TYR A 532 7.48 -55.19 23.06
N ARG A 533 8.04 -54.63 22.00
CA ARG A 533 7.88 -53.22 21.65
C ARG A 533 6.41 -52.83 21.40
N ILE A 534 5.63 -53.74 20.79
CA ILE A 534 4.17 -53.51 20.64
C ILE A 534 3.49 -53.45 22.01
N CYS A 535 3.84 -54.30 22.97
CA CYS A 535 3.28 -54.25 24.32
C CYS A 535 3.56 -52.94 25.05
N LEU A 536 4.80 -52.42 24.95
CA LEU A 536 5.17 -51.12 25.53
C LEU A 536 4.30 -49.99 24.98
N LEU A 537 4.09 -49.95 23.66
CA LEU A 537 3.27 -48.92 23.02
C LEU A 537 1.76 -49.09 23.30
N VAL A 538 1.28 -50.33 23.44
CA VAL A 538 -0.12 -50.60 23.84
C VAL A 538 -0.39 -50.15 25.27
N LYS A 539 0.58 -50.33 26.20
CA LYS A 539 0.48 -49.85 27.58
C LYS A 539 0.35 -48.33 27.64
N LEU A 540 0.98 -47.58 26.73
CA LEU A 540 0.87 -46.15 26.56
C LEU A 540 -0.41 -45.69 25.81
N GLU A 541 -1.33 -46.58 25.52
CA GLU A 541 -2.58 -46.29 24.76
C GLU A 541 -2.34 -45.74 23.35
N ILE A 542 -1.20 -46.05 22.72
CA ILE A 542 -0.91 -45.61 21.35
C ILE A 542 -1.81 -46.38 20.36
N SER A 543 -2.38 -45.64 19.39
CA SER A 543 -3.31 -46.22 18.40
C SER A 543 -2.63 -47.29 17.51
N THR A 544 -3.41 -48.26 16.99
CA THR A 544 -2.89 -49.28 16.07
C THR A 544 -2.22 -48.69 14.83
N SER A 545 -2.76 -47.60 14.30
CA SER A 545 -2.20 -46.88 13.15
C SER A 545 -0.88 -46.20 13.49
N SER A 546 -0.80 -45.58 14.66
CA SER A 546 0.43 -44.94 15.14
C SER A 546 1.53 -45.98 15.47
N ILE A 547 1.16 -47.10 16.09
CA ILE A 547 2.10 -48.20 16.33
C ILE A 547 2.67 -48.73 15.00
N ALA A 548 1.83 -48.86 13.98
CA ALA A 548 2.26 -49.29 12.65
C ALA A 548 3.28 -48.31 12.04
N ILE A 549 3.05 -46.99 12.16
CA ILE A 549 3.98 -45.94 11.71
C ILE A 549 5.30 -46.03 12.49
N LEU A 550 5.25 -46.06 13.81
CA LEU A 550 6.44 -46.04 14.68
C LEU A 550 7.36 -47.29 14.50
N LEU A 551 6.77 -48.44 14.12
CA LEU A 551 7.49 -49.70 13.91
C LEU A 551 7.76 -49.98 12.42
N GLY A 552 7.29 -49.17 11.49
CA GLY A 552 7.44 -49.40 10.05
C GLY A 552 6.68 -50.63 9.55
N LEU A 553 5.55 -51.00 10.19
CA LEU A 553 4.73 -52.15 9.87
C LEU A 553 3.36 -51.75 9.33
N SER A 554 2.64 -52.68 8.70
CA SER A 554 1.24 -52.45 8.35
C SER A 554 0.32 -52.63 9.56
N SER A 555 -0.82 -51.91 9.60
CA SER A 555 -1.82 -52.07 10.68
C SER A 555 -2.36 -53.52 10.76
N SER A 556 -2.41 -54.25 9.65
CA SER A 556 -2.79 -55.66 9.60
C SER A 556 -1.74 -56.54 10.26
N ALA A 557 -0.45 -56.25 10.09
CA ALA A 557 0.64 -56.94 10.77
C ALA A 557 0.56 -56.74 12.29
N ILE A 558 0.34 -55.50 12.76
CA ILE A 558 0.16 -55.22 14.20
C ILE A 558 -1.03 -56.00 14.78
N SER A 559 -2.16 -56.03 14.07
CA SER A 559 -3.33 -56.81 14.50
C SER A 559 -3.05 -58.31 14.58
N LYS A 560 -2.25 -58.84 13.65
CA LYS A 560 -1.82 -60.27 13.68
C LYS A 560 -0.90 -60.53 14.86
N TYR A 561 0.08 -59.65 15.14
CA TYR A 561 0.94 -59.75 16.33
C TYR A 561 0.12 -59.78 17.61
N ARG A 562 -0.85 -58.88 17.81
CA ARG A 562 -1.71 -58.81 18.99
C ARG A 562 -2.50 -60.09 19.19
N LYS A 563 -3.05 -60.69 18.12
CA LYS A 563 -3.77 -61.95 18.21
C LYS A 563 -2.87 -63.10 18.67
N VAL A 564 -1.69 -63.24 18.07
CA VAL A 564 -0.72 -64.28 18.44
C VAL A 564 -0.18 -64.07 19.85
N MET A 565 0.01 -62.84 20.30
CA MET A 565 0.46 -62.54 21.65
C MET A 565 -0.62 -62.83 22.69
N LEU A 566 -1.89 -62.58 22.40
CA LEU A 566 -3.00 -62.98 23.29
C LEU A 566 -3.04 -64.49 23.52
N GLU A 567 -2.86 -65.26 22.46
CA GLU A 567 -2.78 -66.74 22.56
C GLU A 567 -1.58 -67.20 23.39
N LYS A 568 -0.41 -66.53 23.23
CA LYS A 568 0.81 -66.90 23.97
C LYS A 568 0.83 -66.47 25.44
N LEU A 569 0.21 -65.35 25.78
CA LEU A 569 0.27 -64.82 27.14
C LEU A 569 -0.91 -65.22 27.99
N CYS A 570 -2.08 -65.49 27.39
CA CYS A 570 -3.33 -65.75 28.11
C CYS A 570 -3.93 -67.09 27.85
N ASP A 571 -3.31 -67.97 26.99
CA ASP A 571 -3.86 -69.26 26.53
C ASP A 571 -5.33 -69.11 26.01
N ARG A 572 -5.70 -67.98 25.43
CA ARG A 572 -7.04 -67.72 24.95
C ARG A 572 -6.96 -67.20 23.52
N SER A 573 -7.86 -67.64 22.64
CA SER A 573 -8.08 -67.04 21.35
C SER A 573 -9.10 -65.88 21.45
N GLY A 574 -8.80 -64.71 20.87
CA GLY A 574 -9.67 -63.53 20.98
C GLY A 574 -9.42 -62.48 19.88
N LYS A 575 -10.06 -61.31 19.98
CA LYS A 575 -9.88 -60.17 19.07
C LYS A 575 -8.65 -59.36 19.49
N PRO A 576 -8.02 -58.61 18.60
CA PRO A 576 -6.88 -57.74 18.94
C PRO A 576 -7.16 -56.76 20.10
N LYS A 577 -8.41 -56.34 20.29
CA LYS A 577 -8.83 -55.48 21.41
C LYS A 577 -8.71 -56.17 22.78
N ASP A 578 -8.97 -57.44 22.82
CA ASP A 578 -8.89 -58.22 24.08
C ASP A 578 -7.44 -58.28 24.59
N PHE A 579 -6.48 -58.26 23.67
CA PHE A 579 -5.06 -58.13 24.00
C PHE A 579 -4.75 -56.74 24.57
N ASP A 580 -5.28 -55.68 23.99
CA ASP A 580 -5.04 -54.31 24.48
C ASP A 580 -5.59 -54.13 25.90
N GLU A 581 -6.78 -54.66 26.19
CA GLU A 581 -7.33 -54.70 27.55
C GLU A 581 -6.46 -55.45 28.54
N TYR A 582 -5.99 -56.61 28.14
CA TYR A 582 -5.09 -57.43 28.99
C TYR A 582 -3.80 -56.68 29.35
N ILE A 583 -3.13 -56.07 28.34
CA ILE A 583 -1.89 -55.36 28.56
C ILE A 583 -2.09 -54.10 29.42
N ARG A 584 -3.21 -53.41 29.29
CA ARG A 584 -3.53 -52.23 30.10
C ARG A 584 -3.80 -52.56 31.56
N GLN A 585 -4.36 -53.73 31.84
CA GLN A 585 -4.71 -54.18 33.19
C GLN A 585 -3.51 -54.69 34.01
N ILE A 586 -2.33 -54.86 33.42
CA ILE A 586 -1.11 -55.20 34.13
C ILE A 586 -0.65 -53.96 34.93
N GLU A 587 -0.75 -54.07 36.27
CA GLU A 587 -0.33 -53.04 37.25
C GLU A 587 1.05 -53.36 37.82
#